data_1a7d7ea874c1f7ed1482d85ed95e191e
#
_entry.id   1a7d7ea874c1f7ed1482d85ed95e191e
#
_cell.length_a   1.000
_cell.length_b   1.000
_cell.length_c   1.000
_cell.angle_alpha   90.00
_cell.angle_beta   90.00
_cell.angle_gamma   90.00
#
_symmetry.space_group_name_H-M   'P 1'
#
loop_
_entity.id
_entity.type
_entity.pdbx_description
1 polymer ?
#
loop_
_entity_poly.entity_id
_entity_poly.type
_entity_poly.pdbx_seq_one_letter_code
_entity_poly.pdbx_strand_id
1 'polypeptide(L)'
;MNEQQKWPSETIYSIRTMQQHHVQLSSMADQKANMLIGAAFLVLTLSIGQSQKNAFSLPLAILALSALISAGLAILAVMPSTAPKSAKGSNWLFFGTFTQVEETVFQEKVLSLLKEPEDVFKTMLRDIYQLGCILQSK
;
A
#
# COMPACT_ATOMS: atom_id res chain seq x y z
N MET A 1 -2.89 -2.97 44.48
CA MET A 1 -3.64 -1.94 43.73
C MET A 1 -2.88 -1.76 42.42
N ASN A 2 -3.35 -2.43 41.36
CA ASN A 2 -2.78 -2.24 40.02
C ASN A 2 -3.30 -0.91 39.51
N GLU A 3 -2.46 0.10 39.47
CA GLU A 3 -2.69 1.26 38.65
C GLU A 3 -2.72 0.75 37.20
N GLN A 4 -3.90 0.59 36.66
CA GLN A 4 -4.08 0.41 35.22
C GLN A 4 -3.44 1.63 34.56
N GLN A 5 -2.29 1.43 33.95
CA GLN A 5 -1.58 2.48 33.21
C GLN A 5 -2.49 2.92 32.05
N LYS A 6 -3.33 3.91 32.36
CA LYS A 6 -4.26 4.51 31.41
C LYS A 6 -3.42 5.37 30.47
N TRP A 7 -3.17 4.85 29.29
CA TRP A 7 -2.46 5.61 28.25
C TRP A 7 -3.18 6.92 27.98
N PRO A 8 -2.46 8.06 27.93
CA PRO A 8 -3.07 9.33 27.59
C PRO A 8 -3.77 9.27 26.23
N SER A 9 -4.89 9.95 26.10
CA SER A 9 -5.64 10.05 24.83
C SER A 9 -4.77 10.56 23.67
N GLU A 10 -3.80 11.42 23.98
CA GLU A 10 -2.82 11.97 23.05
C GLU A 10 -1.93 10.89 22.42
N THR A 11 -1.57 9.85 23.19
CA THR A 11 -0.77 8.72 22.69
C THR A 11 -1.54 7.92 21.66
N ILE A 12 -2.81 7.62 21.95
CA ILE A 12 -3.69 6.89 21.01
C ILE A 12 -3.88 7.72 19.74
N TYR A 13 -4.11 9.02 19.89
CA TYR A 13 -4.28 9.94 18.77
C TYR A 13 -3.01 10.00 17.89
N SER A 14 -1.83 10.09 18.51
CA SER A 14 -0.55 10.11 17.79
C SER A 14 -0.31 8.84 16.97
N ILE A 15 -0.58 7.67 17.55
CA ILE A 15 -0.43 6.38 16.86
C ILE A 15 -1.40 6.29 15.67
N ARG A 16 -2.65 6.70 15.87
CA ARG A 16 -3.67 6.73 14.80
C ARG A 16 -3.27 7.68 13.66
N THR A 17 -2.73 8.84 14.01
CA THR A 17 -2.23 9.82 13.02
C THR A 17 -1.07 9.25 12.22
N MET A 18 -0.13 8.56 12.85
CA MET A 18 0.96 7.87 12.14
C MET A 18 0.43 6.84 11.13
N GLN A 19 -0.51 6.00 11.52
CA GLN A 19 -1.13 5.03 10.60
C GLN A 19 -1.79 5.73 9.40
N GLN A 20 -2.55 6.80 9.65
CA GLN A 20 -3.20 7.58 8.60
C GLN A 20 -2.19 8.20 7.64
N HIS A 21 -1.09 8.75 8.14
CA HIS A 21 -0.01 9.29 7.30
C HIS A 21 0.61 8.22 6.39
N HIS A 22 0.85 7.02 6.90
CA HIS A 22 1.39 5.92 6.08
C HIS A 22 0.44 5.52 4.96
N VAL A 23 -0.85 5.40 5.25
CA VAL A 23 -1.88 5.10 4.25
C VAL A 23 -1.95 6.22 3.21
N GLN A 24 -1.90 7.48 3.63
CA GLN A 24 -1.93 8.64 2.75
C GLN A 24 -0.71 8.69 1.82
N LEU A 25 0.50 8.44 2.36
CA LEU A 25 1.72 8.40 1.55
C LEU A 25 1.66 7.28 0.49
N SER A 26 1.17 6.10 0.86
CA SER A 26 0.96 5.01 -0.09
C SER A 26 -0.04 5.39 -1.18
N SER A 27 -1.17 6.00 -0.81
CA SER A 27 -2.18 6.48 -1.75
C SER A 27 -1.64 7.54 -2.70
N MET A 28 -0.81 8.47 -2.20
CA MET A 28 -0.17 9.49 -3.04
C MET A 28 0.81 8.89 -4.05
N ALA A 29 1.55 7.85 -3.68
CA ALA A 29 2.44 7.13 -4.60
C ALA A 29 1.64 6.44 -5.71
N ASP A 30 0.57 5.74 -5.35
CA ASP A 30 -0.33 5.07 -6.30
C ASP A 30 -1.03 6.08 -7.22
N GLN A 31 -1.43 7.24 -6.69
CA GLN A 31 -2.05 8.31 -7.48
C GLN A 31 -1.08 8.90 -8.52
N LYS A 32 0.18 9.14 -8.15
CA LYS A 32 1.20 9.60 -9.11
C LYS A 32 1.42 8.59 -10.24
N ALA A 33 1.50 7.29 -9.91
CA ALA A 33 1.65 6.25 -10.93
C ALA A 33 0.40 6.15 -11.84
N ASN A 34 -0.81 6.29 -11.29
CA ASN A 34 -2.04 6.33 -12.08
C ASN A 34 -2.07 7.53 -13.05
N MET A 35 -1.57 8.70 -12.63
CA MET A 35 -1.44 9.86 -13.53
C MET A 35 -0.46 9.57 -14.67
N LEU A 36 0.66 8.90 -14.39
CA LEU A 36 1.63 8.52 -15.43
C LEU A 36 1.04 7.50 -16.41
N ILE A 37 0.28 6.52 -15.93
CA ILE A 37 -0.42 5.55 -16.78
C ILE A 37 -1.41 6.27 -17.69
N GLY A 38 -2.20 7.20 -17.16
CA GLY A 38 -3.15 7.99 -17.94
C GLY A 38 -2.46 8.84 -19.02
N ALA A 39 -1.38 9.54 -18.67
CA ALA A 39 -0.59 10.32 -19.60
C ALA A 39 0.05 9.46 -20.70
N ALA A 40 0.65 8.32 -20.33
CA ALA A 40 1.23 7.38 -21.28
C ALA A 40 0.19 6.81 -22.26
N PHE A 41 -1.02 6.50 -21.75
CA PHE A 41 -2.11 6.04 -22.59
C PHE A 41 -2.58 7.09 -23.60
N LEU A 42 -2.68 8.35 -23.20
CA LEU A 42 -3.00 9.46 -24.11
C LEU A 42 -1.94 9.62 -25.22
N VAL A 43 -0.65 9.60 -24.85
CA VAL A 43 0.45 9.68 -25.81
C VAL A 43 0.41 8.50 -26.78
N LEU A 44 0.17 7.29 -26.30
CA LEU A 44 0.05 6.09 -27.13
C LEU A 44 -1.11 6.21 -28.13
N THR A 45 -2.28 6.63 -27.67
CA THR A 45 -3.48 6.78 -28.51
C THR A 45 -3.27 7.82 -29.61
N LEU A 46 -2.69 8.98 -29.25
CA LEU A 46 -2.36 10.02 -30.22
C LEU A 46 -1.32 9.56 -31.26
N SER A 47 -0.31 8.82 -30.81
CA SER A 47 0.73 8.26 -31.70
C SER A 47 0.16 7.29 -32.71
N ILE A 48 -0.75 6.40 -32.28
CA ILE A 48 -1.44 5.45 -33.18
C ILE A 48 -2.36 6.19 -34.15
N GLY A 49 -3.16 7.15 -33.65
CA GLY A 49 -4.08 7.92 -34.46
C GLY A 49 -3.37 8.74 -35.55
N GLN A 50 -2.20 9.28 -35.25
CA GLN A 50 -1.40 10.02 -36.23
C GLN A 50 -0.73 9.09 -37.25
N SER A 51 -0.33 7.90 -36.86
CA SER A 51 0.26 6.90 -37.75
C SER A 51 -0.71 6.41 -38.80
N GLN A 52 -2.01 6.44 -38.58
CA GLN A 52 -3.04 6.06 -39.56
C GLN A 52 -3.22 7.11 -40.67
N LYS A 53 -2.90 8.38 -40.38
CA LYS A 53 -3.08 9.48 -41.34
C LYS A 53 -1.84 9.74 -42.20
N ASN A 54 -0.67 9.44 -41.70
CA ASN A 54 0.61 9.65 -42.36
C ASN A 54 1.40 8.34 -42.37
N ALA A 55 2.27 8.14 -43.34
CA ALA A 55 3.15 6.97 -43.37
C ALA A 55 3.89 6.85 -42.04
N PHE A 56 4.02 5.63 -41.53
CA PHE A 56 4.65 5.28 -40.27
C PHE A 56 6.01 5.98 -40.14
N SER A 57 6.09 6.98 -39.25
CA SER A 57 7.33 7.74 -39.06
C SER A 57 8.10 7.20 -37.86
N LEU A 58 9.43 7.08 -38.02
CA LEU A 58 10.32 6.59 -36.96
C LEU A 58 10.13 7.35 -35.63
N PRO A 59 9.97 8.67 -35.58
CA PRO A 59 9.72 9.41 -34.33
C PRO A 59 8.44 8.98 -33.63
N LEU A 60 7.36 8.71 -34.34
CA LEU A 60 6.09 8.24 -33.76
C LEU A 60 6.22 6.84 -33.16
N ALA A 61 6.98 5.95 -33.82
CA ALA A 61 7.27 4.63 -33.29
C ALA A 61 8.05 4.68 -31.97
N ILE A 62 9.09 5.53 -31.91
CA ILE A 62 9.88 5.73 -30.69
C ILE A 62 8.99 6.29 -29.57
N LEU A 63 8.12 7.25 -29.87
CA LEU A 63 7.21 7.86 -28.92
C LEU A 63 6.20 6.83 -28.37
N ALA A 64 5.60 6.03 -29.24
CA ALA A 64 4.67 4.98 -28.83
C ALA A 64 5.35 3.89 -27.98
N LEU A 65 6.56 3.47 -28.34
CA LEU A 65 7.33 2.48 -27.58
C LEU A 65 7.73 3.03 -26.20
N SER A 66 8.18 4.27 -26.11
CA SER A 66 8.53 4.90 -24.84
C SER A 66 7.31 5.05 -23.92
N ALA A 67 6.14 5.41 -24.46
CA ALA A 67 4.88 5.46 -23.72
C ALA A 67 4.46 4.10 -23.19
N LEU A 68 4.61 3.04 -23.99
CA LEU A 68 4.31 1.66 -23.59
C LEU A 68 5.21 1.19 -22.43
N ILE A 69 6.52 1.46 -22.53
CA ILE A 69 7.49 1.12 -21.47
C ILE A 69 7.15 1.91 -20.20
N SER A 70 6.86 3.21 -20.31
CA SER A 70 6.48 4.05 -19.17
C SER A 70 5.22 3.55 -18.47
N ALA A 71 4.18 3.16 -19.23
CA ALA A 71 2.97 2.59 -18.67
C ALA A 71 3.25 1.26 -17.96
N GLY A 72 4.06 0.39 -18.54
CA GLY A 72 4.46 -0.89 -17.94
C GLY A 72 5.19 -0.70 -16.60
N LEU A 73 6.15 0.21 -16.55
CA LEU A 73 6.87 0.54 -15.31
C LEU A 73 5.95 1.15 -14.25
N ALA A 74 5.01 2.01 -14.65
CA ALA A 74 4.04 2.60 -13.72
C ALA A 74 3.10 1.54 -13.15
N ILE A 75 2.64 0.57 -13.94
CA ILE A 75 1.84 -0.56 -13.47
C ILE A 75 2.62 -1.39 -12.45
N LEU A 76 3.89 -1.71 -12.72
CA LEU A 76 4.74 -2.45 -11.79
C LEU A 76 4.93 -1.70 -10.47
N ALA A 77 5.01 -0.37 -10.51
CA ALA A 77 5.16 0.47 -9.31
C ALA A 77 3.90 0.47 -8.43
N VAL A 78 2.69 0.33 -9.00
CA VAL A 78 1.41 0.26 -8.26
C VAL A 78 1.11 -1.15 -7.78
N MET A 79 1.71 -2.16 -8.41
CA MET A 79 1.41 -3.55 -8.11
C MET A 79 1.66 -3.86 -6.63
N PRO A 80 0.63 -4.31 -5.88
CA PRO A 80 0.79 -4.55 -4.45
C PRO A 80 1.83 -5.63 -4.22
N SER A 81 2.80 -5.33 -3.35
CA SER A 81 3.75 -6.32 -2.86
C SER A 81 3.00 -7.28 -1.92
N THR A 82 2.35 -8.29 -2.49
CA THR A 82 1.59 -9.30 -1.75
C THR A 82 2.46 -10.40 -1.15
N ALA A 83 3.78 -10.31 -1.33
CA ALA A 83 4.67 -11.29 -0.72
C ALA A 83 4.53 -11.16 0.81
N PRO A 84 3.94 -12.14 1.51
CA PRO A 84 3.97 -12.18 2.94
C PRO A 84 5.44 -12.39 3.32
N LYS A 85 6.17 -11.32 3.61
CA LYS A 85 7.40 -11.47 4.38
C LYS A 85 6.94 -12.08 5.69
N SER A 86 7.19 -13.39 5.81
CA SER A 86 6.89 -14.21 6.97
C SER A 86 7.29 -13.44 8.23
N ALA A 87 6.37 -12.67 8.77
CA ALA A 87 6.55 -12.02 10.04
C ALA A 87 6.45 -13.13 11.09
N LYS A 88 7.59 -13.55 11.61
CA LYS A 88 7.67 -14.32 12.85
C LYS A 88 6.94 -13.51 13.94
N GLY A 89 5.68 -13.80 14.16
CA GLY A 89 4.81 -13.13 15.10
C GLY A 89 3.55 -12.60 14.39
N SER A 90 2.43 -13.30 14.60
CA SER A 90 1.16 -12.98 13.96
C SER A 90 0.68 -11.59 14.38
N ASN A 91 0.75 -10.64 13.46
CA ASN A 91 0.06 -9.36 13.61
C ASN A 91 -1.40 -9.56 13.19
N TRP A 92 -2.28 -9.71 14.16
CA TRP A 92 -3.71 -9.96 13.94
C TRP A 92 -4.47 -8.77 13.35
N LEU A 93 -3.88 -7.57 13.36
CA LEU A 93 -4.44 -6.38 12.71
C LEU A 93 -4.03 -6.27 11.24
N PHE A 94 -3.02 -7.02 10.81
CA PHE A 94 -2.54 -6.98 9.44
C PHE A 94 -3.38 -7.90 8.54
N PHE A 95 -3.99 -7.34 7.47
CA PHE A 95 -4.90 -8.08 6.59
C PHE A 95 -4.27 -9.35 5.98
N GLY A 96 -3.00 -9.34 5.66
CA GLY A 96 -2.29 -10.49 5.11
C GLY A 96 -2.16 -11.67 6.08
N THR A 97 -2.41 -11.44 7.38
CA THR A 97 -2.41 -12.50 8.40
C THR A 97 -3.81 -13.04 8.63
N PHE A 98 -4.80 -12.19 8.87
CA PHE A 98 -6.13 -12.66 9.24
C PHE A 98 -6.92 -13.27 8.08
N THR A 99 -6.62 -12.91 6.82
CA THR A 99 -7.26 -13.52 5.65
C THR A 99 -6.90 -14.99 5.44
N GLN A 100 -5.89 -15.49 6.15
CA GLN A 100 -5.44 -16.90 6.08
C GLN A 100 -5.95 -17.76 7.24
N VAL A 101 -6.78 -17.20 8.11
CA VAL A 101 -7.24 -17.83 9.35
C VAL A 101 -8.78 -17.89 9.36
N GLU A 102 -9.35 -18.90 10.01
CA GLU A 102 -10.79 -18.98 10.25
C GLU A 102 -11.31 -17.79 11.06
N GLU A 103 -12.51 -17.34 10.75
CA GLU A 103 -13.16 -16.19 11.41
C GLU A 103 -13.25 -16.37 12.92
N THR A 104 -13.61 -17.57 13.38
CA THR A 104 -13.73 -17.90 14.81
C THR A 104 -12.42 -17.72 15.56
N VAL A 105 -11.32 -18.21 14.98
CA VAL A 105 -9.96 -18.09 15.55
C VAL A 105 -9.51 -16.63 15.56
N PHE A 106 -9.84 -15.88 14.50
CA PHE A 106 -9.55 -14.43 14.44
C PHE A 106 -10.28 -13.68 15.56
N GLN A 107 -11.59 -13.92 15.72
CA GLN A 107 -12.41 -13.27 16.75
C GLN A 107 -11.87 -13.55 18.16
N GLU A 108 -11.57 -14.81 18.50
CA GLU A 108 -11.00 -15.18 19.80
C GLU A 108 -9.68 -14.46 20.07
N LYS A 109 -8.80 -14.41 19.07
CA LYS A 109 -7.48 -13.75 19.21
C LYS A 109 -7.61 -12.24 19.37
N VAL A 110 -8.47 -11.59 18.60
CA VAL A 110 -8.72 -10.14 18.72
C VAL A 110 -9.35 -9.84 20.09
N LEU A 111 -10.33 -10.61 20.54
CA LEU A 111 -10.93 -10.42 21.86
C LEU A 111 -9.93 -10.63 22.99
N SER A 112 -9.03 -11.61 22.88
CA SER A 112 -7.96 -11.80 23.87
C SER A 112 -6.97 -10.62 23.88
N LEU A 113 -6.61 -10.09 22.71
CA LEU A 113 -5.75 -8.93 22.57
C LEU A 113 -6.34 -7.67 23.22
N LEU A 114 -7.65 -7.47 23.06
CA LEU A 114 -8.35 -6.30 23.61
C LEU A 114 -8.45 -6.28 25.15
N LYS A 115 -8.21 -7.41 25.82
CA LYS A 115 -8.21 -7.51 27.29
C LYS A 115 -6.98 -6.84 27.92
N GLU A 116 -5.85 -6.80 27.19
CA GLU A 116 -4.59 -6.25 27.69
C GLU A 116 -4.21 -5.02 26.85
N PRO A 117 -4.40 -3.80 27.39
CA PRO A 117 -4.12 -2.56 26.66
C PRO A 117 -2.69 -2.46 26.13
N GLU A 118 -1.70 -3.00 26.85
CA GLU A 118 -0.29 -2.99 26.44
C GLU A 118 -0.07 -3.83 25.16
N ASP A 119 -0.72 -4.95 25.03
CA ASP A 119 -0.60 -5.81 23.85
C ASP A 119 -1.28 -5.21 22.63
N VAL A 120 -2.37 -4.45 22.83
CA VAL A 120 -2.99 -3.64 21.76
C VAL A 120 -1.98 -2.64 21.21
N PHE A 121 -1.30 -1.88 22.07
CA PHE A 121 -0.30 -0.90 21.65
C PHE A 121 0.88 -1.54 20.92
N LYS A 122 1.42 -2.63 21.46
CA LYS A 122 2.51 -3.38 20.81
C LYS A 122 2.10 -3.84 19.41
N THR A 123 0.86 -4.31 19.25
CA THR A 123 0.34 -4.76 17.96
C THR A 123 0.17 -3.61 17.00
N MET A 124 -0.34 -2.45 17.44
CA MET A 124 -0.45 -1.24 16.62
C MET A 124 0.92 -0.72 16.17
N LEU A 125 1.92 -0.70 17.06
CA LEU A 125 3.28 -0.29 16.70
C LEU A 125 3.91 -1.25 15.68
N ARG A 126 3.65 -2.56 15.81
CA ARG A 126 4.10 -3.56 14.85
C ARG A 126 3.44 -3.35 13.48
N ASP A 127 2.16 -3.02 13.46
CA ASP A 127 1.43 -2.72 12.21
C ASP A 127 2.02 -1.52 11.50
N ILE A 128 2.27 -0.42 12.24
CA ILE A 128 2.93 0.78 11.72
C ILE A 128 4.30 0.45 11.13
N TYR A 129 5.10 -0.35 11.83
CA TYR A 129 6.42 -0.76 11.35
C TYR A 129 6.31 -1.57 10.04
N GLN A 130 5.39 -2.52 9.96
CA GLN A 130 5.17 -3.31 8.74
C GLN A 130 4.71 -2.45 7.57
N LEU A 131 3.78 -1.53 7.80
CA LEU A 131 3.34 -0.55 6.78
C LEU A 131 4.51 0.33 6.31
N GLY A 132 5.36 0.78 7.24
CA GLY A 132 6.57 1.54 6.90
C GLY A 132 7.54 0.76 6.02
N CYS A 133 7.78 -0.52 6.32
CA CYS A 133 8.62 -1.39 5.48
C CYS A 133 8.03 -1.59 4.08
N ILE A 134 6.71 -1.75 3.97
CA ILE A 134 6.03 -1.87 2.66
C ILE A 134 6.16 -0.57 1.87
N LEU A 135 5.97 0.57 2.53
CA LEU A 135 6.08 1.88 1.88
C LEU A 135 7.50 2.17 1.39
N GLN A 136 8.52 1.75 2.14
CA GLN A 136 9.92 1.90 1.74
C GLN A 136 10.26 1.04 0.51
N SER A 137 9.54 -0.07 0.30
CA SER A 137 9.78 -0.97 -0.84
C SER A 137 9.05 -0.55 -2.13
N LYS A 138 8.17 0.46 -2.06
CA LYS A 138 7.53 1.11 -3.20
C LYS A 138 8.38 2.24 -3.76
#